data_3faaebf10bc1b691d2f4fa80bc61188f
#
_entry.id   3faaebf10bc1b691d2f4fa80bc61188f
#
_cell.length_a   1.000
_cell.length_b   1.000
_cell.length_c   1.000
_cell.angle_alpha   90.00
_cell.angle_beta   90.00
_cell.angle_gamma   90.00
#
_symmetry.space_group_name_H-M   'P 1'
#
loop_
_entity.id
_entity.type
_entity.pdbx_description
1 polymer ?
#
loop_
_entity_poly.entity_id
_entity_poly.type
_entity_poly.pdbx_seq_one_letter_code
_entity_poly.pdbx_strand_id
1 'polypeptide(L)'
;MGYDTLHEYINKLEKLGELKRITETIDPELEITEITDRVHKNSGPALLFEKVKGSRMPVVTNAFGTMKRMCLALGVSDLEDISNEIRNILKMEPPSSFIGKLSLLPKLARFASFLPKEVRNGACKEVIIKDNPDLGILPALKCWPGDGGKFITLPMVFTQNPQTGIRNVGMYRMQIFDHNTTGMHWHPHKVGAEHYRLYCKLKERMPVAVALGGDPAVIYSATAPLPSEFDEMIFAGFLRKRAIDMVRCETIPIHVPASSEIVLEGYVEPGEKRPEGPFGDHTGYYSLKDDYPVFHLTCITHRKDAIYPATIVGKPPMEDCFFGKTTERIFLPLLQFQFPEIMDINLPIEGIFHNLVIVSIRKGYPGHAKKVMM
;
A
#
# COMPACT_ATOMS: atom_id res chain seq x y z
N MET A 1 0.02 12.57 -15.40
CA MET A 1 -1.22 11.77 -15.60
C MET A 1 -1.03 10.45 -14.89
N GLY A 2 -1.94 10.06 -13.97
CA GLY A 2 -1.90 8.77 -13.29
C GLY A 2 -2.22 7.60 -14.25
N TYR A 3 -1.93 6.40 -13.79
CA TYR A 3 -2.21 5.16 -14.53
C TYR A 3 -3.54 4.58 -14.07
N ASP A 4 -4.27 3.92 -14.95
CA ASP A 4 -5.51 3.23 -14.58
C ASP A 4 -5.24 1.81 -14.06
N THR A 5 -4.16 1.20 -14.51
CA THR A 5 -3.82 -0.19 -14.25
C THR A 5 -2.33 -0.38 -13.98
N LEU A 6 -1.99 -1.48 -13.34
CA LEU A 6 -0.59 -1.92 -13.18
C LEU A 6 0.07 -2.19 -14.55
N HIS A 7 -0.69 -2.71 -15.51
CA HIS A 7 -0.21 -2.96 -16.88
C HIS A 7 0.26 -1.67 -17.58
N GLU A 8 -0.51 -0.57 -17.46
CA GLU A 8 -0.09 0.72 -18.03
C GLU A 8 1.20 1.24 -17.40
N TYR A 9 1.32 1.06 -16.08
CA TYR A 9 2.53 1.45 -15.37
C TYR A 9 3.73 0.61 -15.79
N ILE A 10 3.60 -0.71 -15.84
CA ILE A 10 4.64 -1.64 -16.33
C ILE A 10 5.08 -1.29 -17.75
N ASN A 11 4.12 -1.08 -18.64
CA ASN A 11 4.39 -0.67 -20.03
C ASN A 11 5.13 0.68 -20.11
N LYS A 12 4.81 1.60 -19.18
CA LYS A 12 5.54 2.88 -19.11
C LYS A 12 6.96 2.70 -18.62
N LEU A 13 7.18 1.87 -17.59
CA LEU A 13 8.51 1.55 -17.09
C LEU A 13 9.36 0.90 -18.19
N GLU A 14 8.80 -0.03 -18.93
CA GLU A 14 9.49 -0.70 -20.04
C GLU A 14 9.90 0.28 -21.14
N LYS A 15 9.00 1.16 -21.58
CA LYS A 15 9.30 2.20 -22.58
C LYS A 15 10.40 3.18 -22.15
N LEU A 16 10.58 3.36 -20.83
CA LEU A 16 11.62 4.23 -20.27
C LEU A 16 12.92 3.51 -19.92
N GLY A 17 13.01 2.21 -20.20
CA GLY A 17 14.16 1.38 -19.82
C GLY A 17 14.26 1.11 -18.31
N GLU A 18 13.17 1.36 -17.56
CA GLU A 18 13.08 1.16 -16.11
C GLU A 18 12.52 -0.23 -15.73
N LEU A 19 12.31 -1.13 -16.69
CA LEU A 19 11.86 -2.50 -16.47
C LEU A 19 12.64 -3.48 -17.33
N LYS A 20 12.97 -4.64 -16.74
CA LYS A 20 13.56 -5.79 -17.44
C LYS A 20 12.62 -6.98 -17.31
N ARG A 21 12.32 -7.64 -18.46
CA ARG A 21 11.60 -8.92 -18.51
C ARG A 21 12.57 -10.07 -18.32
N ILE A 22 12.16 -11.06 -17.56
CA ILE A 22 12.86 -12.31 -17.32
C ILE A 22 11.96 -13.43 -17.85
N THR A 23 12.41 -14.10 -18.90
CA THR A 23 11.65 -15.09 -19.66
C THR A 23 11.92 -16.53 -19.23
N GLU A 24 12.97 -16.73 -18.45
CA GLU A 24 13.32 -18.00 -17.83
C GLU A 24 12.30 -18.35 -16.76
N THR A 25 12.14 -19.66 -16.49
CA THR A 25 11.31 -20.13 -15.40
C THR A 25 12.05 -19.96 -14.07
N ILE A 26 11.50 -19.15 -13.16
CA ILE A 26 12.12 -18.79 -11.88
C ILE A 26 11.27 -19.33 -10.73
N ASP A 27 11.91 -19.82 -9.66
CA ASP A 27 11.24 -20.29 -8.46
C ASP A 27 10.82 -19.09 -7.58
N PRO A 28 9.56 -18.99 -7.13
CA PRO A 28 9.12 -17.97 -6.17
C PRO A 28 9.73 -18.18 -4.78
N GLU A 29 10.29 -19.34 -4.50
CA GLU A 29 11.03 -19.60 -3.27
C GLU A 29 12.51 -19.25 -3.47
N LEU A 30 12.95 -18.16 -2.85
CA LEU A 30 14.31 -17.61 -2.79
C LEU A 30 14.87 -17.02 -4.11
N GLU A 31 14.65 -17.60 -5.30
CA GLU A 31 15.31 -17.15 -6.54
C GLU A 31 14.83 -15.74 -6.96
N ILE A 32 13.51 -15.50 -6.99
CA ILE A 32 12.97 -14.16 -7.29
C ILE A 32 13.55 -13.13 -6.34
N THR A 33 13.63 -13.47 -5.05
CA THR A 33 14.20 -12.58 -4.03
C THR A 33 15.66 -12.27 -4.28
N GLU A 34 16.48 -13.28 -4.49
CA GLU A 34 17.94 -13.13 -4.71
C GLU A 34 18.22 -12.26 -5.94
N ILE A 35 17.50 -12.51 -7.05
CA ILE A 35 17.65 -11.70 -8.27
C ILE A 35 17.23 -10.26 -8.01
N THR A 36 16.08 -10.07 -7.34
CA THR A 36 15.54 -8.73 -7.05
C THR A 36 16.45 -7.96 -6.09
N ASP A 37 16.94 -8.59 -5.02
CA ASP A 37 17.83 -7.97 -4.03
C ASP A 37 19.11 -7.45 -4.68
N ARG A 38 19.76 -8.27 -5.50
CA ARG A 38 20.97 -7.86 -6.24
C ARG A 38 20.71 -6.72 -7.21
N VAL A 39 19.60 -6.79 -7.96
CA VAL A 39 19.25 -5.75 -8.92
C VAL A 39 18.92 -4.45 -8.20
N HIS A 40 18.11 -4.52 -7.12
CA HIS A 40 17.72 -3.34 -6.34
C HIS A 40 18.93 -2.65 -5.71
N LYS A 41 19.83 -3.39 -5.05
CA LYS A 41 21.05 -2.86 -4.41
C LYS A 41 22.03 -2.20 -5.37
N ASN A 42 21.94 -2.54 -6.65
CA ASN A 42 22.68 -1.87 -7.73
C ASN A 42 21.85 -0.78 -8.44
N SER A 43 20.77 -0.30 -7.80
CA SER A 43 19.85 0.70 -8.38
C SER A 43 19.29 0.31 -9.75
N GLY A 44 19.12 -0.99 -9.97
CA GLY A 44 18.66 -1.56 -11.24
C GLY A 44 17.14 -1.39 -11.45
N PRO A 45 16.64 -1.82 -12.62
CA PRO A 45 15.25 -1.63 -13.04
C PRO A 45 14.27 -2.48 -12.23
N ALA A 46 12.97 -2.22 -12.41
CA ALA A 46 11.90 -3.14 -12.06
C ALA A 46 12.07 -4.47 -12.83
N LEU A 47 11.59 -5.55 -12.25
CA LEU A 47 11.71 -6.89 -12.84
C LEU A 47 10.31 -7.48 -13.07
N LEU A 48 10.06 -7.99 -14.27
CA LEU A 48 8.87 -8.76 -14.59
C LEU A 48 9.29 -10.20 -14.92
N PHE A 49 9.00 -11.11 -14.00
CA PHE A 49 9.21 -12.55 -14.17
C PHE A 49 8.00 -13.15 -14.88
N GLU A 50 8.14 -13.45 -16.16
CA GLU A 50 7.03 -13.90 -17.01
C GLU A 50 6.62 -15.34 -16.72
N LYS A 51 7.55 -16.19 -16.29
CA LYS A 51 7.32 -17.61 -15.99
C LYS A 51 7.74 -17.91 -14.57
N VAL A 52 6.76 -18.14 -13.71
CA VAL A 52 6.99 -18.48 -12.31
C VAL A 52 6.59 -19.93 -12.06
N LYS A 53 7.50 -20.69 -11.47
CA LYS A 53 7.29 -22.10 -11.17
C LYS A 53 6.05 -22.29 -10.29
N GLY A 54 5.13 -23.14 -10.73
CA GLY A 54 3.90 -23.45 -9.98
C GLY A 54 2.78 -22.43 -10.10
N SER A 55 2.94 -21.35 -10.89
CA SER A 55 1.87 -20.39 -11.15
C SER A 55 1.77 -20.01 -12.62
N ARG A 56 0.58 -19.58 -13.03
CA ARG A 56 0.34 -18.99 -14.37
C ARG A 56 0.47 -17.47 -14.37
N MET A 57 0.54 -16.85 -13.20
CA MET A 57 0.63 -15.41 -13.06
C MET A 57 2.10 -14.97 -13.08
N PRO A 58 2.48 -14.01 -13.93
CA PRO A 58 3.79 -13.36 -13.85
C PRO A 58 3.91 -12.56 -12.55
N VAL A 59 5.14 -12.35 -12.10
CA VAL A 59 5.46 -11.57 -10.89
C VAL A 59 6.20 -10.29 -11.27
N VAL A 60 5.76 -9.16 -10.75
CA VAL A 60 6.53 -7.92 -10.83
C VAL A 60 7.10 -7.54 -9.47
N THR A 61 8.39 -7.20 -9.44
CA THR A 61 9.10 -6.72 -8.24
C THR A 61 9.88 -5.45 -8.54
N ASN A 62 10.29 -4.75 -7.49
CA ASN A 62 11.08 -3.52 -7.60
C ASN A 62 10.42 -2.43 -8.47
N ALA A 63 9.08 -2.45 -8.54
CA ALA A 63 8.32 -1.51 -9.37
C ALA A 63 8.38 -0.07 -8.81
N PHE A 64 8.64 0.09 -7.52
CA PHE A 64 8.69 1.37 -6.78
C PHE A 64 10.09 1.67 -6.22
N GLY A 65 11.10 0.89 -6.55
CA GLY A 65 12.41 0.85 -5.89
C GLY A 65 13.40 1.96 -6.29
N THR A 66 12.93 3.13 -6.77
CA THR A 66 13.72 4.36 -6.93
C THR A 66 12.81 5.58 -6.83
N MET A 67 13.35 6.75 -6.46
CA MET A 67 12.58 8.01 -6.46
C MET A 67 12.01 8.32 -7.85
N LYS A 68 12.75 8.02 -8.92
CA LYS A 68 12.26 8.19 -10.29
C LYS A 68 11.00 7.34 -10.54
N ARG A 69 11.00 6.06 -10.15
CA ARG A 69 9.83 5.18 -10.30
C ARG A 69 8.69 5.59 -9.39
N MET A 70 8.97 6.10 -8.17
CA MET A 70 7.91 6.68 -7.31
C MET A 70 7.27 7.92 -7.94
N CYS A 71 8.04 8.86 -8.47
CA CYS A 71 7.49 10.00 -9.21
C CYS A 71 6.64 9.56 -10.42
N LEU A 72 7.14 8.57 -11.18
CA LEU A 72 6.37 7.98 -12.29
C LEU A 72 5.07 7.34 -11.78
N ALA A 73 5.12 6.54 -10.72
CA ALA A 73 3.95 5.89 -10.12
C ALA A 73 2.86 6.89 -9.71
N LEU A 74 3.26 8.02 -9.17
CA LEU A 74 2.36 9.10 -8.74
C LEU A 74 2.02 10.10 -9.84
N GLY A 75 2.59 9.93 -11.05
CA GLY A 75 2.30 10.76 -12.21
C GLY A 75 2.80 12.21 -12.10
N VAL A 76 3.88 12.44 -11.34
CA VAL A 76 4.51 13.74 -11.15
C VAL A 76 5.95 13.74 -11.63
N SER A 77 6.51 14.93 -11.89
CA SER A 77 7.93 15.10 -12.19
C SER A 77 8.79 15.16 -10.93
N ASP A 78 8.24 15.70 -9.86
CA ASP A 78 8.85 15.83 -8.55
C ASP A 78 7.79 15.67 -7.46
N LEU A 79 8.16 15.05 -6.32
CA LEU A 79 7.25 14.90 -5.17
C LEU A 79 6.91 16.25 -4.52
N GLU A 80 7.75 17.27 -4.71
CA GLU A 80 7.46 18.63 -4.25
C GLU A 80 6.20 19.21 -4.91
N ASP A 81 5.81 18.76 -6.09
CA ASP A 81 4.55 19.16 -6.73
C ASP A 81 3.35 18.79 -5.85
N ILE A 82 3.34 17.57 -5.29
CA ILE A 82 2.30 17.09 -4.37
C ILE A 82 2.38 17.84 -3.04
N SER A 83 3.59 17.98 -2.50
CA SER A 83 3.88 18.71 -1.27
C SER A 83 3.38 20.15 -1.33
N ASN A 84 3.67 20.86 -2.42
CA ASN A 84 3.21 22.22 -2.65
C ASN A 84 1.69 22.33 -2.77
N GLU A 85 1.05 21.35 -3.39
CA GLU A 85 -0.42 21.32 -3.49
C GLU A 85 -1.04 21.15 -2.10
N ILE A 86 -0.54 20.23 -1.28
CA ILE A 86 -0.96 20.06 0.12
C ILE A 86 -0.75 21.35 0.90
N ARG A 87 0.41 21.99 0.78
CA ARG A 87 0.71 23.28 1.42
C ARG A 87 -0.28 24.37 1.03
N ASN A 88 -0.65 24.44 -0.24
CA ASN A 88 -1.64 25.41 -0.72
C ASN A 88 -3.05 25.12 -0.17
N ILE A 89 -3.42 23.86 0.01
CA ILE A 89 -4.68 23.46 0.65
C ILE A 89 -4.70 23.89 2.11
N LEU A 90 -3.62 23.62 2.85
CA LEU A 90 -3.52 23.95 4.27
C LEU A 90 -3.52 25.47 4.55
N LYS A 91 -3.05 26.28 3.60
CA LYS A 91 -3.05 27.76 3.69
C LYS A 91 -4.37 28.40 3.26
N MET A 92 -5.37 27.64 2.85
CA MET A 92 -6.66 28.21 2.44
C MET A 92 -7.40 28.77 3.65
N GLU A 93 -7.57 30.09 3.68
CA GLU A 93 -8.41 30.77 4.65
C GLU A 93 -9.88 30.72 4.22
N PRO A 94 -10.83 30.55 5.17
CA PRO A 94 -12.26 30.66 4.88
C PRO A 94 -12.57 32.08 4.40
N PRO A 95 -13.20 32.26 3.21
CA PRO A 95 -13.52 33.60 2.73
C PRO A 95 -14.58 34.24 3.59
N SER A 96 -14.36 35.51 3.94
CA SER A 96 -15.28 36.33 4.73
C SER A 96 -16.44 36.92 3.91
N SER A 97 -16.27 37.03 2.57
CA SER A 97 -17.26 37.65 1.67
C SER A 97 -18.07 36.63 0.90
N PHE A 98 -19.28 37.02 0.45
CA PHE A 98 -20.16 36.18 -0.40
C PHE A 98 -19.49 35.81 -1.73
N ILE A 99 -18.81 36.77 -2.38
CA ILE A 99 -18.07 36.57 -3.63
C ILE A 99 -16.92 35.59 -3.40
N GLY A 100 -16.19 35.71 -2.24
CA GLY A 100 -15.17 34.76 -1.85
C GLY A 100 -15.70 33.34 -1.63
N LYS A 101 -16.91 33.19 -1.06
CA LYS A 101 -17.56 31.86 -0.94
C LYS A 101 -17.88 31.26 -2.32
N LEU A 102 -18.32 32.08 -3.27
CA LEU A 102 -18.57 31.61 -4.65
C LEU A 102 -17.29 31.15 -5.35
N SER A 103 -16.17 31.79 -5.08
CA SER A 103 -14.84 31.41 -5.64
C SER A 103 -14.29 30.09 -5.09
N LEU A 104 -14.87 29.55 -3.99
CA LEU A 104 -14.55 28.22 -3.49
C LEU A 104 -15.25 27.08 -4.24
N LEU A 105 -16.37 27.36 -4.93
CA LEU A 105 -17.15 26.30 -5.60
C LEU A 105 -16.33 25.46 -6.59
N PRO A 106 -15.47 26.02 -7.45
CA PRO A 106 -14.60 25.20 -8.32
C PRO A 106 -13.61 24.32 -7.54
N LYS A 107 -13.11 24.82 -6.40
CA LYS A 107 -12.20 24.07 -5.55
C LYS A 107 -12.92 22.89 -4.87
N LEU A 108 -14.12 23.14 -4.32
CA LEU A 108 -14.97 22.11 -3.72
C LEU A 108 -15.38 21.06 -4.76
N ALA A 109 -15.76 21.48 -5.98
CA ALA A 109 -16.06 20.58 -7.08
C ALA A 109 -14.83 19.72 -7.46
N ARG A 110 -13.63 20.29 -7.44
CA ARG A 110 -12.39 19.55 -7.64
C ARG A 110 -12.16 18.52 -6.54
N PHE A 111 -12.35 18.85 -5.26
CA PHE A 111 -12.25 17.88 -4.17
C PHE A 111 -13.31 16.78 -4.28
N ALA A 112 -14.55 17.14 -4.63
CA ALA A 112 -15.61 16.16 -4.87
C ALA A 112 -15.27 15.19 -6.01
N SER A 113 -14.48 15.63 -7.00
CA SER A 113 -14.03 14.75 -8.09
C SER A 113 -13.02 13.67 -7.69
N PHE A 114 -12.46 13.75 -6.49
CA PHE A 114 -11.53 12.75 -5.94
C PHE A 114 -12.25 11.65 -5.14
N LEU A 115 -13.52 11.86 -4.79
CA LEU A 115 -14.30 10.87 -4.05
C LEU A 115 -14.44 9.58 -4.86
N PRO A 116 -14.22 8.41 -4.24
CA PRO A 116 -14.34 7.13 -4.92
C PRO A 116 -15.74 6.94 -5.49
N LYS A 117 -15.82 6.30 -6.67
CA LYS A 117 -17.07 6.04 -7.39
C LYS A 117 -17.37 4.56 -7.42
N GLU A 118 -18.58 4.18 -7.08
CA GLU A 118 -19.04 2.81 -7.25
C GLU A 118 -19.33 2.52 -8.72
N VAL A 119 -18.77 1.40 -9.21
CA VAL A 119 -19.02 0.86 -10.55
C VAL A 119 -19.55 -0.56 -10.46
N ARG A 120 -20.30 -1.00 -11.47
CA ARG A 120 -20.91 -2.34 -11.47
C ARG A 120 -19.92 -3.46 -11.72
N ASN A 121 -18.91 -3.21 -12.55
CA ASN A 121 -17.93 -4.19 -12.99
C ASN A 121 -16.51 -3.62 -12.91
N GLY A 122 -15.53 -4.50 -12.82
CA GLY A 122 -14.12 -4.15 -12.82
C GLY A 122 -13.28 -5.28 -13.41
N ALA A 123 -12.11 -4.95 -13.92
CA ALA A 123 -11.18 -5.92 -14.48
C ALA A 123 -10.80 -7.00 -13.44
N CYS A 124 -10.73 -6.65 -12.16
CA CYS A 124 -10.49 -7.59 -11.07
C CYS A 124 -11.54 -8.70 -10.93
N LYS A 125 -12.67 -8.63 -11.66
CA LYS A 125 -13.77 -9.61 -11.61
C LYS A 125 -13.94 -10.40 -12.93
N GLU A 126 -12.93 -10.39 -13.82
CA GLU A 126 -12.99 -11.17 -15.07
C GLU A 126 -12.97 -12.68 -14.84
N VAL A 127 -12.35 -13.12 -13.75
CA VAL A 127 -12.35 -14.50 -13.26
C VAL A 127 -12.83 -14.48 -11.81
N ILE A 128 -13.77 -15.36 -11.45
CA ILE A 128 -14.34 -15.46 -10.12
C ILE A 128 -14.27 -16.92 -9.65
N ILE A 129 -13.60 -17.17 -8.52
CA ILE A 129 -13.40 -18.50 -7.92
C ILE A 129 -14.03 -18.49 -6.53
N LYS A 130 -15.25 -19.05 -6.40
CA LYS A 130 -15.99 -19.20 -5.14
C LYS A 130 -15.96 -20.63 -4.61
N ASP A 131 -15.91 -21.58 -5.52
CA ASP A 131 -15.87 -23.00 -5.16
C ASP A 131 -14.44 -23.41 -4.89
N ASN A 132 -14.14 -23.73 -3.63
CA ASN A 132 -12.81 -24.14 -3.16
C ASN A 132 -11.68 -23.16 -3.60
N PRO A 133 -11.75 -21.85 -3.22
CA PRO A 133 -10.70 -20.94 -3.55
C PRO A 133 -9.38 -21.37 -2.89
N ASP A 134 -8.29 -21.36 -3.67
CA ASP A 134 -6.98 -21.85 -3.25
C ASP A 134 -5.90 -20.79 -3.45
N LEU A 135 -5.26 -20.39 -2.36
CA LEU A 135 -4.10 -19.45 -2.36
C LEU A 135 -2.90 -20.02 -3.13
N GLY A 136 -2.87 -21.32 -3.38
CA GLY A 136 -1.82 -21.98 -4.17
C GLY A 136 -1.73 -21.50 -5.62
N ILE A 137 -2.76 -20.83 -6.16
CA ILE A 137 -2.67 -20.20 -7.50
C ILE A 137 -1.75 -18.98 -7.53
N LEU A 138 -1.51 -18.35 -6.36
CA LEU A 138 -0.68 -17.16 -6.25
C LEU A 138 0.80 -17.52 -6.26
N PRO A 139 1.64 -16.81 -7.00
CA PRO A 139 3.09 -16.95 -6.93
C PRO A 139 3.66 -16.19 -5.71
N ALA A 140 3.08 -16.45 -4.51
CA ALA A 140 3.52 -15.83 -3.27
C ALA A 140 4.96 -16.25 -2.94
N LEU A 141 5.74 -15.30 -2.41
CA LEU A 141 7.18 -15.47 -2.24
C LEU A 141 7.53 -16.02 -0.85
N LYS A 142 8.49 -16.93 -0.81
CA LYS A 142 9.32 -17.13 0.37
C LYS A 142 10.63 -16.39 0.11
N CYS A 143 10.79 -15.24 0.77
CA CYS A 143 11.88 -14.34 0.46
C CYS A 143 13.23 -14.83 1.01
N TRP A 144 13.25 -15.32 2.26
CA TRP A 144 14.49 -15.66 2.93
C TRP A 144 14.46 -17.10 3.49
N PRO A 145 15.62 -17.76 3.61
CA PRO A 145 15.69 -19.17 4.06
C PRO A 145 15.00 -19.41 5.40
N GLY A 146 15.08 -18.44 6.33
CA GLY A 146 14.49 -18.53 7.67
C GLY A 146 13.04 -18.07 7.76
N ASP A 147 12.40 -17.65 6.64
CA ASP A 147 10.98 -17.30 6.65
C ASP A 147 10.11 -18.49 7.03
N GLY A 148 9.08 -18.24 7.86
CA GLY A 148 8.14 -19.24 8.33
C GLY A 148 7.26 -19.87 7.26
N GLY A 149 7.34 -19.38 6.02
CA GLY A 149 6.56 -19.82 4.86
C GLY A 149 6.55 -18.78 3.75
N LYS A 150 5.54 -18.88 2.87
CA LYS A 150 5.28 -17.88 1.83
C LYS A 150 4.49 -16.71 2.37
N PHE A 151 4.81 -15.51 1.91
CA PHE A 151 4.14 -14.27 2.31
C PHE A 151 3.60 -13.51 1.10
N ILE A 152 2.43 -12.89 1.27
CA ILE A 152 1.93 -11.83 0.41
C ILE A 152 2.53 -10.53 0.97
N THR A 153 3.37 -9.84 0.19
CA THR A 153 4.23 -8.75 0.69
C THR A 153 3.79 -7.37 0.27
N LEU A 154 2.86 -7.24 -0.70
CA LEU A 154 2.34 -5.95 -1.18
C LEU A 154 0.80 -5.92 -1.22
N PRO A 155 0.10 -6.39 -0.16
CA PRO A 155 -1.35 -6.43 -0.15
C PRO A 155 -1.93 -5.10 0.35
N MET A 156 -2.99 -4.64 -0.30
CA MET A 156 -3.86 -3.57 0.18
C MET A 156 -5.04 -4.22 0.91
N VAL A 157 -5.05 -4.13 2.24
CA VAL A 157 -6.07 -4.77 3.09
C VAL A 157 -7.18 -3.77 3.40
N PHE A 158 -8.37 -4.06 2.92
CA PHE A 158 -9.58 -3.27 3.07
C PHE A 158 -10.38 -3.76 4.28
N THR A 159 -10.65 -2.87 5.20
CA THR A 159 -11.49 -3.10 6.38
C THR A 159 -12.48 -1.97 6.53
N GLN A 160 -13.53 -2.19 7.32
CA GLN A 160 -14.57 -1.19 7.55
C GLN A 160 -14.89 -1.11 9.04
N ASN A 161 -15.01 0.10 9.58
CA ASN A 161 -15.45 0.31 10.94
C ASN A 161 -16.93 -0.12 11.06
N PRO A 162 -17.30 -1.06 11.97
CA PRO A 162 -18.67 -1.55 12.05
C PRO A 162 -19.67 -0.51 12.59
N GLN A 163 -19.19 0.54 13.23
CA GLN A 163 -20.06 1.58 13.83
C GLN A 163 -20.27 2.76 12.89
N THR A 164 -19.23 3.19 12.18
CA THR A 164 -19.28 4.40 11.33
C THR A 164 -19.39 4.08 9.85
N GLY A 165 -19.06 2.85 9.43
CA GLY A 165 -18.98 2.46 8.02
C GLY A 165 -17.75 3.02 7.30
N ILE A 166 -16.86 3.73 7.99
CA ILE A 166 -15.65 4.31 7.37
C ILE A 166 -14.69 3.19 7.00
N ARG A 167 -14.21 3.24 5.76
CA ARG A 167 -13.23 2.31 5.21
C ARG A 167 -11.83 2.70 5.68
N ASN A 168 -10.98 1.68 5.87
CA ASN A 168 -9.54 1.82 5.99
C ASN A 168 -8.86 0.89 5.00
N VAL A 169 -7.78 1.35 4.41
CA VAL A 169 -6.92 0.56 3.53
C VAL A 169 -5.49 0.63 4.05
N GLY A 170 -4.96 -0.50 4.48
CA GLY A 170 -3.59 -0.56 4.99
C GLY A 170 -2.76 -1.64 4.31
N MET A 171 -1.46 -1.44 4.24
CA MET A 171 -0.53 -2.46 3.74
C MET A 171 -0.01 -3.29 4.90
N TYR A 172 -0.42 -4.56 4.95
CA TYR A 172 -0.06 -5.50 6.03
C TYR A 172 0.34 -6.83 5.42
N ARG A 173 1.56 -7.31 5.68
CA ARG A 173 2.00 -8.62 5.18
C ARG A 173 1.07 -9.74 5.65
N MET A 174 0.95 -10.79 4.84
CA MET A 174 0.10 -11.93 5.15
C MET A 174 0.90 -13.22 4.93
N GLN A 175 1.13 -14.02 5.97
CA GLN A 175 1.72 -15.35 5.84
C GLN A 175 0.67 -16.34 5.37
N ILE A 176 0.93 -17.08 4.30
CA ILE A 176 0.08 -18.18 3.87
C ILE A 176 0.32 -19.38 4.79
N PHE A 177 -0.72 -19.83 5.49
CA PHE A 177 -0.65 -20.99 6.36
C PHE A 177 -1.00 -22.29 5.65
N ASP A 178 -2.03 -22.24 4.80
CA ASP A 178 -2.53 -23.36 4.01
C ASP A 178 -3.28 -22.83 2.77
N HIS A 179 -4.06 -23.69 2.10
CA HIS A 179 -4.73 -23.36 0.85
C HIS A 179 -5.77 -22.22 0.96
N ASN A 180 -6.31 -21.96 2.15
CA ASN A 180 -7.38 -20.97 2.33
C ASN A 180 -7.25 -20.10 3.58
N THR A 181 -6.14 -20.16 4.32
CA THR A 181 -5.93 -19.30 5.49
C THR A 181 -4.57 -18.56 5.44
N THR A 182 -4.56 -17.35 5.99
CA THR A 182 -3.35 -16.56 6.17
C THR A 182 -3.30 -15.92 7.55
N GLY A 183 -2.09 -15.60 8.02
CA GLY A 183 -1.90 -14.64 9.11
C GLY A 183 -2.21 -13.23 8.65
N MET A 184 -2.74 -12.40 9.55
CA MET A 184 -3.00 -10.99 9.31
C MET A 184 -2.12 -10.15 10.24
N HIS A 185 -1.02 -9.63 9.75
CA HIS A 185 0.00 -8.95 10.56
C HIS A 185 -0.43 -7.53 10.98
N TRP A 186 -1.39 -7.44 11.89
CA TRP A 186 -1.87 -6.19 12.44
C TRP A 186 -1.20 -5.83 13.76
N HIS A 187 -0.31 -4.84 13.73
CA HIS A 187 0.18 -4.24 14.96
C HIS A 187 -0.96 -3.54 15.73
N PRO A 188 -0.94 -3.54 17.09
CA PRO A 188 -2.04 -3.03 17.91
C PRO A 188 -2.46 -1.58 17.63
N HIS A 189 -1.52 -0.73 17.18
CA HIS A 189 -1.76 0.69 16.89
C HIS A 189 -2.33 0.95 15.49
N LYS A 190 -2.43 -0.06 14.62
CA LYS A 190 -2.95 0.09 13.25
C LYS A 190 -4.48 0.10 13.24
N VAL A 191 -5.06 0.85 12.29
CA VAL A 191 -6.51 0.98 12.12
C VAL A 191 -7.18 -0.36 11.85
N GLY A 192 -6.56 -1.24 11.04
CA GLY A 192 -7.07 -2.61 10.84
C GLY A 192 -7.22 -3.40 12.15
N ALA A 193 -6.24 -3.26 13.08
CA ALA A 193 -6.34 -3.86 14.41
C ALA A 193 -7.41 -3.19 15.29
N GLU A 194 -7.64 -1.89 15.13
CA GLU A 194 -8.72 -1.17 15.80
C GLU A 194 -10.09 -1.68 15.35
N HIS A 195 -10.32 -1.79 14.04
CA HIS A 195 -11.54 -2.37 13.50
C HIS A 195 -11.75 -3.80 14.00
N TYR A 196 -10.71 -4.64 13.98
CA TYR A 196 -10.79 -6.01 14.51
C TYR A 196 -11.23 -6.03 15.98
N ARG A 197 -10.68 -5.15 16.85
CA ARG A 197 -11.12 -5.07 18.24
C ARG A 197 -12.59 -4.68 18.40
N LEU A 198 -13.14 -3.85 17.49
CA LEU A 198 -14.57 -3.52 17.49
C LEU A 198 -15.42 -4.73 17.12
N TYR A 199 -15.06 -5.49 16.08
CA TYR A 199 -15.73 -6.74 15.72
C TYR A 199 -15.64 -7.79 16.83
N CYS A 200 -14.51 -7.91 17.52
CA CYS A 200 -14.38 -8.80 18.68
C CYS A 200 -15.36 -8.42 19.82
N LYS A 201 -15.58 -7.13 20.08
CA LYS A 201 -16.58 -6.67 21.07
C LYS A 201 -18.01 -7.00 20.65
N LEU A 202 -18.31 -6.94 19.36
CA LEU A 202 -19.61 -7.32 18.79
C LEU A 202 -19.80 -8.84 18.70
N LYS A 203 -18.72 -9.62 18.82
CA LYS A 203 -18.68 -11.08 18.60
C LYS A 203 -19.12 -11.46 17.17
N GLU A 204 -18.77 -10.64 16.20
CA GLU A 204 -19.10 -10.81 14.79
C GLU A 204 -17.83 -11.02 13.97
N ARG A 205 -17.94 -11.80 12.87
CA ARG A 205 -16.89 -11.94 11.86
C ARG A 205 -16.59 -10.61 11.23
N MET A 206 -15.32 -10.26 11.14
CA MET A 206 -14.89 -9.06 10.44
C MET A 206 -14.71 -9.35 8.95
N PRO A 207 -15.52 -8.78 8.05
CA PRO A 207 -15.27 -8.88 6.61
C PRO A 207 -13.95 -8.19 6.26
N VAL A 208 -13.15 -8.84 5.41
CA VAL A 208 -11.87 -8.31 4.93
C VAL A 208 -11.71 -8.61 3.45
N ALA A 209 -11.33 -7.61 2.66
CA ALA A 209 -10.88 -7.80 1.30
C ALA A 209 -9.40 -7.44 1.18
N VAL A 210 -8.68 -8.18 0.34
CA VAL A 210 -7.26 -7.93 0.06
C VAL A 210 -7.11 -7.73 -1.44
N ALA A 211 -6.73 -6.53 -1.85
CA ALA A 211 -6.48 -6.23 -3.25
C ALA A 211 -4.97 -6.21 -3.53
N LEU A 212 -4.58 -6.76 -4.66
CA LEU A 212 -3.20 -6.79 -5.14
C LEU A 212 -3.13 -6.07 -6.49
N GLY A 213 -2.16 -5.18 -6.66
CA GLY A 213 -1.96 -4.45 -7.92
C GLY A 213 -3.04 -3.41 -8.23
N GLY A 214 -3.07 -3.00 -9.49
CA GLY A 214 -3.93 -1.92 -9.97
C GLY A 214 -3.17 -0.61 -10.14
N ASP A 215 -3.84 0.50 -9.87
CA ASP A 215 -3.24 1.84 -9.97
C ASP A 215 -2.11 2.03 -8.93
N PRO A 216 -0.89 2.41 -9.33
CA PRO A 216 0.23 2.63 -8.42
C PRO A 216 -0.03 3.67 -7.33
N ALA A 217 -0.83 4.71 -7.61
CA ALA A 217 -1.20 5.71 -6.61
C ALA A 217 -2.10 5.13 -5.51
N VAL A 218 -2.93 4.13 -5.84
CA VAL A 218 -3.74 3.38 -4.86
C VAL A 218 -2.83 2.52 -3.98
N ILE A 219 -1.85 1.84 -4.60
CA ILE A 219 -0.86 1.02 -3.84
C ILE A 219 -0.11 1.91 -2.84
N TYR A 220 0.38 3.08 -3.28
CA TYR A 220 1.05 4.03 -2.38
C TYR A 220 0.11 4.51 -1.26
N SER A 221 -1.14 4.83 -1.57
CA SER A 221 -2.10 5.36 -0.59
C SER A 221 -2.36 4.41 0.57
N ALA A 222 -2.25 3.09 0.37
CA ALA A 222 -2.36 2.09 1.42
C ALA A 222 -1.19 2.13 2.45
N THR A 223 -0.12 2.89 2.17
CA THR A 223 1.01 3.10 3.07
C THR A 223 1.01 4.48 3.73
N ALA A 224 0.11 5.37 3.30
CA ALA A 224 0.08 6.75 3.75
C ALA A 224 -0.35 6.87 5.23
N PRO A 225 0.33 7.69 6.05
CA PRO A 225 0.01 7.87 7.46
C PRO A 225 -1.17 8.85 7.62
N LEU A 226 -2.35 8.43 7.20
CA LEU A 226 -3.57 9.22 7.29
C LEU A 226 -4.27 9.01 8.65
N PRO A 227 -5.07 9.99 9.13
CA PRO A 227 -5.93 9.81 10.30
C PRO A 227 -6.92 8.65 10.08
N SER A 228 -7.30 7.96 11.17
CA SER A 228 -8.17 6.76 11.13
C SER A 228 -9.55 6.99 10.49
N GLU A 229 -10.03 8.23 10.48
CA GLU A 229 -11.32 8.59 9.89
C GLU A 229 -11.21 9.08 8.43
N PHE A 230 -10.03 9.00 7.83
CA PHE A 230 -9.80 9.45 6.46
C PHE A 230 -9.66 8.25 5.52
N ASP A 231 -10.53 8.19 4.50
CA ASP A 231 -10.50 7.12 3.49
C ASP A 231 -9.30 7.29 2.54
N GLU A 232 -8.40 6.30 2.51
CA GLU A 232 -7.21 6.28 1.65
C GLU A 232 -7.56 6.38 0.16
N MET A 233 -8.77 5.98 -0.24
CA MET A 233 -9.21 6.08 -1.64
C MET A 233 -9.49 7.54 -2.06
N ILE A 234 -9.83 8.42 -1.11
CA ILE A 234 -9.91 9.87 -1.37
C ILE A 234 -8.51 10.42 -1.61
N PHE A 235 -7.53 10.00 -0.79
CA PHE A 235 -6.13 10.40 -0.99
C PHE A 235 -5.55 9.88 -2.32
N ALA A 236 -5.86 8.64 -2.69
CA ALA A 236 -5.51 8.10 -3.99
C ALA A 236 -6.13 8.92 -5.13
N GLY A 237 -7.41 9.31 -5.01
CA GLY A 237 -8.09 10.21 -5.94
C GLY A 237 -7.42 11.58 -6.04
N PHE A 238 -6.97 12.14 -4.91
CA PHE A 238 -6.18 13.38 -4.88
C PHE A 238 -4.85 13.22 -5.63
N LEU A 239 -4.10 12.14 -5.40
CA LEU A 239 -2.82 11.90 -6.07
C LEU A 239 -2.99 11.77 -7.60
N ARG A 240 -3.97 10.99 -8.05
CA ARG A 240 -4.21 10.76 -9.47
C ARG A 240 -5.08 11.83 -10.15
N LYS A 241 -5.60 12.82 -9.40
CA LYS A 241 -6.47 13.92 -9.87
C LYS A 241 -7.82 13.48 -10.45
N ARG A 242 -8.31 12.31 -10.03
CA ARG A 242 -9.63 11.78 -10.39
C ARG A 242 -10.08 10.68 -9.45
N ALA A 243 -11.38 10.41 -9.41
CA ALA A 243 -11.96 9.35 -8.58
C ALA A 243 -11.32 7.97 -8.85
N ILE A 244 -11.30 7.14 -7.81
CA ILE A 244 -11.02 5.71 -7.92
C ILE A 244 -12.36 5.01 -8.17
N ASP A 245 -12.42 4.20 -9.23
CA ASP A 245 -13.56 3.33 -9.48
C ASP A 245 -13.50 2.13 -8.54
N MET A 246 -14.56 1.94 -7.75
CA MET A 246 -14.67 0.90 -6.73
C MET A 246 -15.76 -0.09 -7.11
N VAL A 247 -15.48 -1.39 -7.04
CA VAL A 247 -16.44 -2.45 -7.32
C VAL A 247 -16.72 -3.24 -6.03
N ARG A 248 -17.99 -3.61 -5.84
CA ARG A 248 -18.40 -4.44 -4.70
C ARG A 248 -17.81 -5.85 -4.83
N CYS A 249 -17.29 -6.40 -3.75
CA CYS A 249 -16.87 -7.80 -3.63
C CYS A 249 -18.04 -8.78 -3.86
N GLU A 250 -17.71 -10.03 -4.16
CA GLU A 250 -18.66 -11.11 -4.49
C GLU A 250 -19.32 -11.74 -3.27
N THR A 251 -18.56 -11.85 -2.16
CA THR A 251 -18.99 -12.61 -0.97
C THR A 251 -19.12 -11.76 0.29
N ILE A 252 -18.59 -10.53 0.28
CA ILE A 252 -18.59 -9.64 1.43
C ILE A 252 -19.03 -8.21 1.05
N PRO A 253 -19.56 -7.40 1.99
CA PRO A 253 -20.06 -6.05 1.70
C PRO A 253 -18.94 -4.99 1.68
N ILE A 254 -17.81 -5.30 1.06
CA ILE A 254 -16.67 -4.38 0.91
C ILE A 254 -16.50 -4.03 -0.58
N HIS A 255 -16.05 -2.80 -0.84
CA HIS A 255 -15.69 -2.34 -2.18
C HIS A 255 -14.17 -2.24 -2.30
N VAL A 256 -13.65 -2.66 -3.44
CA VAL A 256 -12.22 -2.67 -3.78
C VAL A 256 -12.00 -1.94 -5.10
N PRO A 257 -10.77 -1.48 -5.41
CA PRO A 257 -10.50 -0.83 -6.69
C PRO A 257 -10.80 -1.78 -7.86
N ALA A 258 -11.61 -1.30 -8.80
CA ALA A 258 -12.07 -2.07 -9.96
C ALA A 258 -10.91 -2.51 -10.89
N SER A 259 -9.77 -1.79 -10.82
CA SER A 259 -8.56 -2.05 -11.59
C SER A 259 -7.55 -2.98 -10.91
N SER A 260 -7.85 -3.52 -9.72
CA SER A 260 -6.95 -4.47 -9.05
C SER A 260 -6.66 -5.68 -9.92
N GLU A 261 -5.47 -6.24 -9.78
CA GLU A 261 -5.08 -7.45 -10.51
C GLU A 261 -5.75 -8.69 -9.92
N ILE A 262 -5.71 -8.80 -8.59
CA ILE A 262 -6.24 -9.93 -7.82
C ILE A 262 -6.94 -9.38 -6.58
N VAL A 263 -8.05 -9.99 -6.19
CA VAL A 263 -8.76 -9.70 -4.94
C VAL A 263 -9.02 -11.00 -4.19
N LEU A 264 -8.66 -11.02 -2.91
CA LEU A 264 -8.98 -12.09 -1.97
C LEU A 264 -10.09 -11.57 -1.06
N GLU A 265 -11.21 -12.26 -1.02
CA GLU A 265 -12.34 -11.92 -0.17
C GLU A 265 -12.45 -12.94 0.96
N GLY A 266 -12.80 -12.47 2.14
CA GLY A 266 -12.93 -13.37 3.27
C GLY A 266 -13.27 -12.65 4.57
N TYR A 267 -12.90 -13.26 5.68
CA TYR A 267 -13.20 -12.75 7.00
C TYR A 267 -12.12 -13.12 8.03
N VAL A 268 -12.15 -12.44 9.16
CA VAL A 268 -11.36 -12.76 10.34
C VAL A 268 -12.31 -13.10 11.49
N GLU A 269 -12.11 -14.26 12.15
CA GLU A 269 -12.92 -14.69 13.30
C GLU A 269 -12.51 -13.92 14.57
N PRO A 270 -13.46 -13.50 15.40
CA PRO A 270 -13.16 -12.90 16.69
C PRO A 270 -12.35 -13.82 17.60
N GLY A 271 -11.18 -13.37 18.01
CA GLY A 271 -10.32 -14.07 18.97
C GLY A 271 -9.48 -15.22 18.40
N GLU A 272 -9.70 -15.63 17.15
CA GLU A 272 -8.86 -16.64 16.50
C GLU A 272 -7.48 -16.08 16.16
N LYS A 273 -6.44 -16.81 16.56
CA LYS A 273 -5.05 -16.44 16.28
C LYS A 273 -4.22 -17.68 15.95
N ARG A 274 -3.20 -17.51 15.12
CA ARG A 274 -2.17 -18.51 14.83
C ARG A 274 -0.79 -17.87 14.83
N PRO A 275 0.27 -18.65 15.16
CA PRO A 275 1.65 -18.17 15.08
C PRO A 275 2.01 -17.78 13.64
N GLU A 276 2.44 -16.53 13.45
CA GLU A 276 2.96 -15.96 12.20
C GLU A 276 4.46 -15.70 12.34
N GLY A 277 5.21 -15.92 11.29
CA GLY A 277 6.64 -15.71 11.24
C GLY A 277 7.46 -16.99 11.45
N PRO A 278 8.81 -16.87 11.52
CA PRO A 278 9.60 -15.65 11.34
C PRO A 278 9.44 -15.04 9.95
N PHE A 279 9.78 -13.76 9.81
CA PHE A 279 9.79 -13.03 8.55
C PHE A 279 11.08 -12.21 8.45
N GLY A 280 11.79 -12.34 7.33
CA GLY A 280 12.96 -11.51 7.03
C GLY A 280 12.51 -10.08 6.79
N ASP A 281 12.74 -9.21 7.80
CA ASP A 281 12.12 -7.89 7.88
C ASP A 281 13.06 -6.77 7.42
N HIS A 282 12.52 -5.57 7.28
CA HIS A 282 13.21 -4.34 6.84
C HIS A 282 14.41 -3.93 7.70
N THR A 283 14.55 -4.49 8.90
CA THR A 283 15.74 -4.33 9.74
C THR A 283 16.96 -5.13 9.24
N GLY A 284 16.75 -6.07 8.33
CA GLY A 284 17.75 -7.06 7.93
C GLY A 284 17.87 -8.25 8.86
N TYR A 285 16.97 -8.36 9.84
CA TYR A 285 16.87 -9.47 10.78
C TYR A 285 15.49 -10.12 10.68
N TYR A 286 15.38 -11.35 11.14
CA TYR A 286 14.09 -12.03 11.24
C TYR A 286 13.25 -11.48 12.40
N SER A 287 11.96 -11.21 12.13
CA SER A 287 10.99 -10.98 13.20
C SER A 287 10.79 -12.25 14.03
N LEU A 288 10.43 -12.10 15.30
CA LEU A 288 10.00 -13.23 16.12
C LEU A 288 8.65 -13.76 15.65
N LYS A 289 8.39 -15.05 15.93
CA LYS A 289 7.03 -15.59 15.83
C LYS A 289 6.15 -14.94 16.88
N ASP A 290 4.93 -14.57 16.48
CA ASP A 290 3.91 -14.05 17.40
C ASP A 290 2.51 -14.43 16.89
N ASP A 291 1.51 -14.35 17.75
CA ASP A 291 0.14 -14.74 17.45
C ASP A 291 -0.63 -13.61 16.80
N TYR A 292 -1.03 -13.81 15.54
CA TYR A 292 -1.83 -12.86 14.75
C TYR A 292 -3.19 -13.44 14.37
N PRO A 293 -4.20 -12.57 14.14
CA PRO A 293 -5.51 -12.99 13.63
C PRO A 293 -5.39 -13.80 12.34
N VAL A 294 -6.33 -14.71 12.14
CA VAL A 294 -6.39 -15.57 10.95
C VAL A 294 -7.42 -15.04 9.97
N PHE A 295 -6.99 -14.79 8.73
CA PHE A 295 -7.88 -14.49 7.60
C PHE A 295 -8.31 -15.79 6.92
N HIS A 296 -9.61 -15.96 6.73
CA HIS A 296 -10.24 -17.09 6.06
C HIS A 296 -10.72 -16.65 4.67
N LEU A 297 -10.19 -17.28 3.64
CA LEU A 297 -10.52 -17.00 2.24
C LEU A 297 -11.87 -17.60 1.87
N THR A 298 -12.74 -16.83 1.22
CA THR A 298 -14.06 -17.28 0.70
C THR A 298 -14.19 -17.14 -0.81
N CYS A 299 -13.40 -16.26 -1.42
CA CYS A 299 -13.45 -16.05 -2.87
C CYS A 299 -12.12 -15.44 -3.34
N ILE A 300 -11.70 -15.82 -4.54
CA ILE A 300 -10.64 -15.13 -5.29
C ILE A 300 -11.27 -14.57 -6.55
N THR A 301 -11.05 -13.29 -6.82
CA THR A 301 -11.35 -12.72 -8.14
C THR A 301 -10.08 -12.14 -8.75
N HIS A 302 -9.94 -12.19 -10.07
CA HIS A 302 -8.75 -11.66 -10.71
C HIS A 302 -8.98 -11.32 -12.19
N ARG A 303 -8.08 -10.50 -12.75
CA ARG A 303 -7.99 -10.29 -14.19
C ARG A 303 -7.58 -11.59 -14.89
N LYS A 304 -7.98 -11.75 -16.14
CA LYS A 304 -7.53 -12.92 -16.95
C LYS A 304 -6.02 -12.94 -17.15
N ASP A 305 -5.43 -11.76 -17.31
CA ASP A 305 -4.01 -11.52 -17.52
C ASP A 305 -3.32 -10.93 -16.26
N ALA A 306 -3.79 -11.32 -15.08
CA ALA A 306 -3.32 -10.77 -13.80
C ALA A 306 -1.81 -10.88 -13.63
N ILE A 307 -1.19 -9.79 -13.19
CA ILE A 307 0.20 -9.71 -12.77
C ILE A 307 0.23 -9.63 -11.25
N TYR A 308 0.98 -10.51 -10.60
CA TYR A 308 1.16 -10.52 -9.15
C TYR A 308 2.25 -9.51 -8.74
N PRO A 309 1.92 -8.41 -8.06
CA PRO A 309 2.92 -7.50 -7.53
C PRO A 309 3.46 -8.01 -6.20
N ALA A 310 4.77 -7.97 -6.03
CA ALA A 310 5.43 -8.29 -4.78
C ALA A 310 6.55 -7.30 -4.48
N THR A 311 6.78 -7.03 -3.21
CA THR A 311 7.98 -6.33 -2.75
C THR A 311 8.86 -7.28 -1.95
N ILE A 312 10.16 -7.11 -2.05
CA ILE A 312 11.13 -7.85 -1.24
C ILE A 312 11.48 -6.97 -0.05
N VAL A 313 11.18 -7.46 1.14
CA VAL A 313 11.53 -6.80 2.40
C VAL A 313 12.83 -7.41 2.91
N GLY A 314 13.73 -6.58 3.43
CA GLY A 314 15.03 -7.05 3.91
C GLY A 314 15.96 -5.89 4.29
N LYS A 315 17.25 -6.20 4.44
CA LYS A 315 18.26 -5.20 4.80
C LYS A 315 18.28 -4.05 3.79
N PRO A 316 18.16 -2.78 4.23
CA PRO A 316 18.20 -1.61 3.34
C PRO A 316 19.50 -1.51 2.50
N PRO A 317 19.43 -0.88 1.31
CA PRO A 317 18.25 -0.31 0.68
C PRO A 317 17.34 -1.39 0.06
N MET A 318 16.02 -1.25 0.25
CA MET A 318 14.99 -2.05 -0.39
C MET A 318 13.87 -1.11 -0.87
N GLU A 319 12.90 -1.66 -1.59
CA GLU A 319 11.82 -0.90 -2.24
C GLU A 319 10.98 -0.07 -1.23
N ASP A 320 10.77 -0.59 -0.03
CA ASP A 320 10.05 0.05 1.08
C ASP A 320 10.70 1.37 1.54
N CYS A 321 12.04 1.50 1.39
CA CYS A 321 12.74 2.75 1.66
C CYS A 321 12.21 3.91 0.80
N PHE A 322 11.83 3.64 -0.45
CA PHE A 322 11.33 4.66 -1.38
C PHE A 322 9.87 5.02 -1.08
N PHE A 323 9.08 4.11 -0.55
CA PHE A 323 7.76 4.44 0.04
C PHE A 323 7.94 5.38 1.23
N GLY A 324 8.88 5.09 2.14
CA GLY A 324 9.21 5.93 3.28
C GLY A 324 9.70 7.32 2.86
N LYS A 325 10.63 7.40 1.90
CA LYS A 325 11.13 8.68 1.36
C LYS A 325 10.04 9.48 0.66
N THR A 326 9.14 8.84 -0.04
CA THR A 326 7.98 9.50 -0.66
C THR A 326 7.04 10.08 0.40
N THR A 327 6.76 9.32 1.45
CA THR A 327 5.95 9.77 2.59
C THR A 327 6.61 10.95 3.30
N GLU A 328 7.91 10.91 3.53
CA GLU A 328 8.70 12.01 4.09
C GLU A 328 8.46 13.33 3.33
N ARG A 329 8.52 13.30 2.01
CA ARG A 329 8.35 14.50 1.18
C ARG A 329 6.90 14.97 1.11
N ILE A 330 5.96 14.07 0.88
CA ILE A 330 4.53 14.40 0.70
C ILE A 330 3.92 14.95 1.98
N PHE A 331 4.29 14.40 3.14
CA PHE A 331 3.68 14.77 4.43
C PHE A 331 4.43 15.85 5.21
N LEU A 332 5.59 16.30 4.74
CA LEU A 332 6.33 17.43 5.35
C LEU A 332 5.46 18.69 5.56
N PRO A 333 4.59 19.13 4.61
CA PRO A 333 3.73 20.29 4.84
C PRO A 333 2.79 20.18 6.03
N LEU A 334 2.29 18.96 6.32
CA LEU A 334 1.42 18.73 7.50
C LEU A 334 2.20 18.90 8.79
N LEU A 335 3.43 18.39 8.85
CA LEU A 335 4.31 18.60 10.00
C LEU A 335 4.66 20.07 10.17
N GLN A 336 4.98 20.79 9.09
CA GLN A 336 5.25 22.23 9.11
C GLN A 336 4.03 23.07 9.51
N PHE A 337 2.82 22.61 9.19
CA PHE A 337 1.58 23.26 9.62
C PHE A 337 1.39 23.15 11.13
N GLN A 338 1.69 21.98 11.71
CA GLN A 338 1.59 21.73 13.14
C GLN A 338 2.76 22.34 13.93
N PHE A 339 3.97 22.29 13.35
CA PHE A 339 5.22 22.77 13.92
C PHE A 339 5.94 23.71 12.94
N PRO A 340 5.58 25.01 12.91
CA PRO A 340 6.11 25.95 11.91
C PRO A 340 7.64 26.16 11.98
N GLU A 341 8.27 25.75 13.07
CA GLU A 341 9.70 25.74 13.24
C GLU A 341 10.43 24.67 12.43
N ILE A 342 9.75 23.60 12.00
CA ILE A 342 10.34 22.56 11.17
C ILE A 342 10.62 23.12 9.77
N MET A 343 11.88 23.07 9.38
CA MET A 343 12.35 23.51 8.06
C MET A 343 12.36 22.34 7.09
N ASP A 344 12.87 21.19 7.55
CA ASP A 344 12.97 19.96 6.75
C ASP A 344 13.09 18.73 7.65
N ILE A 345 12.80 17.56 7.07
CA ILE A 345 13.01 16.26 7.70
C ILE A 345 13.73 15.32 6.73
N ASN A 346 14.48 14.38 7.28
CA ASN A 346 15.11 13.31 6.54
C ASN A 346 15.00 12.00 7.31
N LEU A 347 14.46 11.00 6.67
CA LEU A 347 14.42 9.60 7.11
C LEU A 347 15.54 8.85 6.36
N PRO A 348 16.77 8.78 6.90
CA PRO A 348 17.89 8.16 6.21
C PRO A 348 17.64 6.67 6.04
N ILE A 349 18.03 6.13 4.87
CA ILE A 349 17.89 4.70 4.54
C ILE A 349 18.66 3.85 5.55
N GLU A 350 19.83 4.32 5.99
CA GLU A 350 20.68 3.69 7.01
C GLU A 350 20.00 3.58 8.37
N GLY A 351 19.05 4.46 8.66
CA GLY A 351 18.18 4.43 9.84
C GLY A 351 16.88 3.65 9.62
N ILE A 352 16.85 2.78 8.60
CA ILE A 352 15.69 1.96 8.24
C ILE A 352 14.47 2.84 7.96
N PHE A 353 14.65 3.97 7.26
CA PHE A 353 13.65 4.93 6.76
C PHE A 353 12.48 5.29 7.71
N HIS A 354 12.44 4.80 8.96
CA HIS A 354 11.43 5.18 9.97
C HIS A 354 11.90 5.01 11.43
N ASN A 355 13.08 4.41 11.69
CA ASN A 355 13.63 4.28 13.04
C ASN A 355 14.52 5.45 13.44
N LEU A 356 14.99 6.21 12.46
CA LEU A 356 15.77 7.42 12.67
C LEU A 356 15.18 8.56 11.84
N VAL A 357 14.92 9.69 12.47
CA VAL A 357 14.54 10.93 11.78
C VAL A 357 15.49 12.05 12.14
N ILE A 358 15.99 12.75 11.13
CA ILE A 358 16.77 13.98 11.28
C ILE A 358 15.84 15.13 10.97
N VAL A 359 15.66 16.06 11.93
CA VAL A 359 14.76 17.21 11.78
C VAL A 359 15.55 18.49 11.83
N SER A 360 15.47 19.29 10.77
CA SER A 360 16.02 20.64 10.72
C SER A 360 14.98 21.64 11.23
N ILE A 361 15.35 22.47 12.22
CA ILE A 361 14.45 23.45 12.78
C ILE A 361 15.03 24.86 12.77
N ARG A 362 14.16 25.87 12.68
CA ARG A 362 14.50 27.27 13.01
C ARG A 362 14.41 27.47 14.51
N LYS A 363 15.53 27.39 15.18
CA LYS A 363 15.60 27.54 16.64
C LYS A 363 15.30 29.00 17.07
N GLY A 364 14.26 29.18 17.87
CA GLY A 364 13.82 30.47 18.41
C GLY A 364 14.23 30.73 19.86
N TYR A 365 14.50 29.68 20.67
CA TYR A 365 14.81 29.79 22.08
C TYR A 365 15.60 28.57 22.59
N PRO A 366 16.27 28.65 23.77
CA PRO A 366 16.93 27.51 24.39
C PRO A 366 15.93 26.38 24.68
N GLY A 367 16.24 25.12 24.26
CA GLY A 367 15.37 24.00 24.44
C GLY A 367 14.29 23.78 23.36
N HIS A 368 14.20 24.66 22.34
CA HIS A 368 13.19 24.55 21.26
C HIS A 368 13.21 23.18 20.55
N ALA A 369 14.39 22.59 20.36
CA ALA A 369 14.50 21.26 19.77
C ALA A 369 13.74 20.18 20.57
N LYS A 370 13.70 20.29 21.91
CA LYS A 370 12.97 19.32 22.77
C LYS A 370 11.47 19.33 22.49
N LYS A 371 10.88 20.50 22.15
CA LYS A 371 9.46 20.60 21.76
C LYS A 371 9.14 19.75 20.52
N VAL A 372 10.06 19.72 19.54
CA VAL A 372 9.87 18.99 18.29
C VAL A 372 10.18 17.49 18.47
N MET A 373 11.02 17.13 19.45
CA MET A 373 11.37 15.72 19.74
C MET A 373 10.29 14.99 20.53
N MET A 374 9.41 15.69 21.23
CA MET A 374 8.34 15.15 22.08
C MET A 374 6.98 15.14 21.36
#